data_869bd99d7fdeb3acf8e2cb25a02996ae
#
_entry.id   869bd99d7fdeb3acf8e2cb25a02996ae
#
_cell.length_a   1.000
_cell.length_b   1.000
_cell.length_c   1.000
_cell.angle_alpha   90.00
_cell.angle_beta   90.00
_cell.angle_gamma   90.00
#
_symmetry.space_group_name_H-M   'P 1'
#
loop_
_entity.id
_entity.type
_entity.pdbx_description
1 polymer ?
#
loop_
_entity_poly.entity_id
_entity_poly.type
_entity_poly.pdbx_seq_one_letter_code
_entity_poly.pdbx_strand_id
1 'polypeptide(L)'
;MKPIERLARLHGLLDEIHAETLSFTSVEHAAEYAGLVEQAARKIDALTIAIVDTVDRSDVHRGDGFSTVQSWNAYVCRSTRGETTRRAGLARMFRYLPATGGAYRAGEIGREQLSTLLNTYRIERRRIQLAESLDMLMEDERRLTASQFANVVKHWTRLADADGARQKHQTSHEFRDLRIFENFDGGFTVAAAIKGHIRRVVHIQRPNGTQIQPAA
;
A
#
# COMPACT_ATOMS: atom_id res chain seq x y z
N MET A 1 -2.59 14.08 34.13
CA MET A 1 -3.52 14.25 32.98
C MET A 1 -3.74 12.88 32.36
N LYS A 2 -4.99 12.44 32.27
CA LYS A 2 -5.38 11.14 31.66
C LYS A 2 -5.12 11.12 30.14
N PRO A 3 -4.91 9.96 29.50
CA PRO A 3 -4.69 9.91 28.04
C PRO A 3 -5.80 10.59 27.21
N ILE A 4 -7.06 10.45 27.61
CA ILE A 4 -8.21 11.08 26.93
C ILE A 4 -8.14 12.61 27.02
N GLU A 5 -7.71 13.18 28.15
CA GLU A 5 -7.53 14.63 28.31
C GLU A 5 -6.46 15.18 27.39
N ARG A 6 -5.39 14.40 27.13
CA ARG A 6 -4.33 14.78 26.17
C ARG A 6 -4.84 14.79 24.73
N LEU A 7 -5.70 13.84 24.37
CA LEU A 7 -6.33 13.83 23.05
C LEU A 7 -7.30 14.99 22.86
N ALA A 8 -8.10 15.31 23.89
CA ALA A 8 -8.98 16.47 23.84
C ALA A 8 -8.20 17.79 23.63
N ARG A 9 -7.04 17.93 24.31
CA ARG A 9 -6.15 19.08 24.08
C ARG A 9 -5.58 19.11 22.67
N LEU A 10 -5.20 17.97 22.11
CA LEU A 10 -4.73 17.87 20.72
C LEU A 10 -5.83 18.34 19.74
N HIS A 11 -7.08 17.91 19.95
CA HIS A 11 -8.22 18.40 19.15
C HIS A 11 -8.36 19.91 19.22
N GLY A 12 -8.32 20.50 20.44
CA GLY A 12 -8.37 21.95 20.60
C GLY A 12 -7.28 22.71 19.84
N LEU A 13 -6.03 22.21 19.89
CA LEU A 13 -4.92 22.79 19.11
C LEU A 13 -5.14 22.69 17.60
N LEU A 14 -5.69 21.58 17.11
CA LEU A 14 -6.01 21.43 15.69
C LEU A 14 -7.13 22.38 15.27
N ASP A 15 -8.15 22.59 16.12
CA ASP A 15 -9.23 23.53 15.87
C ASP A 15 -8.71 24.97 15.84
N GLU A 16 -7.79 25.35 16.74
CA GLU A 16 -7.11 26.65 16.75
C GLU A 16 -6.35 26.88 15.44
N ILE A 17 -5.54 25.90 14.98
CA ILE A 17 -4.79 25.98 13.72
C ILE A 17 -5.73 26.08 12.52
N HIS A 18 -6.84 25.34 12.50
CA HIS A 18 -7.83 25.42 11.42
C HIS A 18 -8.56 26.78 11.36
N ALA A 19 -8.70 27.46 12.48
CA ALA A 19 -9.34 28.77 12.53
C ALA A 19 -8.43 29.87 11.99
N GLU A 20 -7.13 29.64 11.86
CA GLU A 20 -6.18 30.61 11.31
C GLU A 20 -6.35 30.77 9.80
N THR A 21 -6.24 32.01 9.32
CA THR A 21 -6.18 32.26 7.88
C THR A 21 -4.77 31.95 7.37
N LEU A 22 -4.63 30.90 6.60
CA LEU A 22 -3.34 30.51 6.03
C LEU A 22 -2.85 31.57 5.02
N SER A 23 -1.70 32.14 5.30
CA SER A 23 -0.98 33.02 4.37
C SER A 23 0.52 32.74 4.46
N PHE A 24 1.17 32.62 3.31
CA PHE A 24 2.59 32.27 3.25
C PHE A 24 3.34 33.43 2.57
N THR A 25 4.42 33.87 3.19
CA THR A 25 5.29 34.93 2.67
C THR A 25 6.34 34.43 1.70
N SER A 26 6.63 33.14 1.72
CA SER A 26 7.59 32.48 0.83
C SER A 26 7.25 31.00 0.61
N VAL A 27 7.85 30.40 -0.40
CA VAL A 27 7.73 28.95 -0.69
C VAL A 27 8.37 28.12 0.43
N GLU A 28 9.46 28.60 1.01
CA GLU A 28 10.16 27.93 2.12
C GLU A 28 9.27 27.87 3.36
N HIS A 29 8.58 28.96 3.71
CA HIS A 29 7.63 28.99 4.83
C HIS A 29 6.44 28.03 4.57
N ALA A 30 5.89 28.01 3.35
CA ALA A 30 4.84 27.07 2.98
C ALA A 30 5.31 25.61 3.07
N ALA A 31 6.53 25.31 2.64
CA ALA A 31 7.12 23.98 2.70
C ALA A 31 7.36 23.51 4.13
N GLU A 32 7.89 24.38 5.00
CA GLU A 32 8.07 24.09 6.42
C GLU A 32 6.73 23.76 7.10
N TYR A 33 5.71 24.60 6.88
CA TYR A 33 4.37 24.41 7.44
C TYR A 33 3.76 23.07 6.98
N ALA A 34 3.80 22.80 5.67
CA ALA A 34 3.30 21.55 5.12
C ALA A 34 4.05 20.32 5.68
N GLY A 35 5.37 20.42 5.86
CA GLY A 35 6.21 19.39 6.46
C GLY A 35 5.82 19.09 7.91
N LEU A 36 5.55 20.10 8.72
CA LEU A 36 5.11 19.96 10.11
C LEU A 36 3.72 19.31 10.21
N VAL A 37 2.78 19.72 9.34
CA VAL A 37 1.44 19.11 9.27
C VAL A 37 1.53 17.63 8.89
N GLU A 38 2.32 17.30 7.86
CA GLU A 38 2.52 15.92 7.43
C GLU A 38 3.19 15.07 8.52
N GLN A 39 4.16 15.63 9.23
CA GLN A 39 4.80 14.94 10.36
C GLN A 39 3.79 14.67 11.50
N ALA A 40 2.93 15.63 11.82
CA ALA A 40 1.88 15.45 12.82
C ALA A 40 0.88 14.36 12.40
N ALA A 41 0.47 14.34 11.12
CA ALA A 41 -0.41 13.30 10.57
C ALA A 41 0.20 11.89 10.70
N ARG A 42 1.50 11.73 10.43
CA ARG A 42 2.23 10.47 10.61
C ARG A 42 2.23 10.01 12.07
N LYS A 43 2.48 10.92 13.01
CA LYS A 43 2.46 10.62 14.46
C LYS A 43 1.07 10.17 14.93
N ILE A 44 0.01 10.80 14.41
CA ILE A 44 -1.38 10.43 14.72
C ILE A 44 -1.71 9.04 14.12
N ASP A 45 -1.31 8.77 12.87
CA ASP A 45 -1.51 7.44 12.26
C ASP A 45 -0.73 6.36 13.02
N ALA A 46 0.51 6.64 13.45
CA ALA A 46 1.30 5.75 14.29
C ALA A 46 0.61 5.42 15.63
N LEU A 47 -0.03 6.41 16.27
CA LEU A 47 -0.82 6.20 17.47
C LEU A 47 -2.03 5.29 17.20
N THR A 48 -2.73 5.51 16.09
CA THR A 48 -3.85 4.65 15.67
C THR A 48 -3.41 3.20 15.45
N ILE A 49 -2.25 2.99 14.82
CA ILE A 49 -1.67 1.66 14.62
C ILE A 49 -1.32 1.00 15.99
N ALA A 50 -0.78 1.77 16.92
CA ALA A 50 -0.46 1.28 18.27
C ALA A 50 -1.72 0.87 19.06
N ILE A 51 -2.83 1.59 18.89
CA ILE A 51 -4.13 1.20 19.46
C ILE A 51 -4.59 -0.13 18.85
N VAL A 52 -4.54 -0.27 17.52
CA VAL A 52 -4.89 -1.52 16.83
C VAL A 52 -4.02 -2.68 17.32
N ASP A 53 -2.70 -2.47 17.49
CA ASP A 53 -1.79 -3.47 18.04
C ASP A 53 -2.15 -3.91 19.46
N THR A 54 -2.50 -2.95 20.31
CA THR A 54 -2.86 -3.21 21.70
C THR A 54 -4.18 -3.99 21.77
N VAL A 55 -5.20 -3.59 21.01
CA VAL A 55 -6.50 -4.24 20.94
C VAL A 55 -6.39 -5.67 20.35
N ASP A 56 -5.54 -5.86 19.34
CA ASP A 56 -5.27 -7.18 18.73
C ASP A 56 -4.65 -8.14 19.76
N ARG A 57 -3.68 -7.67 20.55
CA ARG A 57 -3.00 -8.50 21.54
C ARG A 57 -3.80 -8.80 22.79
N SER A 58 -4.66 -7.88 23.19
CA SER A 58 -5.48 -8.05 24.40
C SER A 58 -6.82 -8.75 24.15
N ASP A 59 -7.17 -9.01 22.88
CA ASP A 59 -8.43 -9.62 22.45
C ASP A 59 -9.70 -8.89 22.94
N VAL A 60 -9.59 -7.66 23.46
CA VAL A 60 -10.75 -6.91 24.02
C VAL A 60 -11.86 -6.69 23.00
N HIS A 61 -11.52 -6.62 21.69
CA HIS A 61 -12.49 -6.51 20.61
C HIS A 61 -13.51 -7.65 20.57
N ARG A 62 -13.15 -8.83 21.10
CA ARG A 62 -14.05 -10.00 21.17
C ARG A 62 -15.15 -9.83 22.22
N GLY A 63 -14.86 -9.08 23.28
CA GLY A 63 -15.87 -8.74 24.30
C GLY A 63 -17.01 -7.89 23.74
N ASP A 64 -16.74 -7.09 22.71
CA ASP A 64 -17.71 -6.29 21.98
C ASP A 64 -18.35 -7.03 20.77
N GLY A 65 -18.14 -8.34 20.65
CA GLY A 65 -18.72 -9.20 19.60
C GLY A 65 -17.98 -9.16 18.24
N PHE A 66 -16.82 -8.54 18.15
CA PHE A 66 -16.05 -8.52 16.90
C PHE A 66 -15.13 -9.74 16.79
N SER A 67 -15.19 -10.45 15.67
CA SER A 67 -14.36 -11.62 15.41
C SER A 67 -12.89 -11.27 15.11
N THR A 68 -12.60 -10.04 14.66
CA THR A 68 -11.26 -9.58 14.30
C THR A 68 -11.04 -8.12 14.70
N VAL A 69 -9.78 -7.75 14.97
CA VAL A 69 -9.43 -6.35 15.23
C VAL A 69 -9.71 -5.44 14.02
N GLN A 70 -9.66 -5.99 12.80
CA GLN A 70 -9.99 -5.23 11.59
C GLN A 70 -11.46 -4.84 11.54
N SER A 71 -12.39 -5.77 11.89
CA SER A 71 -13.83 -5.47 11.94
C SER A 71 -14.15 -4.46 13.03
N TRP A 72 -13.52 -4.59 14.20
CA TRP A 72 -13.62 -3.61 15.29
C TRP A 72 -13.12 -2.23 14.84
N ASN A 73 -11.92 -2.15 14.25
CA ASN A 73 -11.34 -0.88 13.79
C ASN A 73 -12.16 -0.23 12.66
N ALA A 74 -12.75 -1.04 11.76
CA ALA A 74 -13.65 -0.55 10.71
C ALA A 74 -14.87 0.14 11.32
N TYR A 75 -15.47 -0.47 12.33
CA TYR A 75 -16.65 0.05 13.01
C TYR A 75 -16.34 1.33 13.80
N VAL A 76 -15.34 1.27 14.69
CA VAL A 76 -15.03 2.38 15.62
C VAL A 76 -14.48 3.59 14.87
N CYS A 77 -13.59 3.38 13.89
CA CYS A 77 -12.93 4.46 13.13
C CYS A 77 -13.66 4.81 11.83
N ARG A 78 -14.77 4.16 11.49
CA ARG A 78 -15.49 4.30 10.20
C ARG A 78 -14.56 4.20 9.01
N SER A 79 -13.59 3.28 9.10
CA SER A 79 -12.52 3.09 8.13
C SER A 79 -12.86 2.01 7.11
N THR A 80 -12.29 2.13 5.90
CA THR A 80 -12.45 1.08 4.88
C THR A 80 -11.73 -0.20 5.28
N ARG A 81 -12.15 -1.34 4.69
CA ARG A 81 -11.49 -2.65 4.88
C ARG A 81 -10.00 -2.59 4.47
N GLY A 82 -9.67 -1.86 3.42
CA GLY A 82 -8.28 -1.69 2.98
C GLY A 82 -7.41 -1.02 4.05
N GLU A 83 -7.92 0.07 4.64
CA GLU A 83 -7.21 0.80 5.69
C GLU A 83 -7.07 -0.01 6.98
N THR A 84 -8.10 -0.72 7.43
CA THR A 84 -8.01 -1.57 8.62
C THR A 84 -7.05 -2.74 8.43
N THR A 85 -7.01 -3.32 7.22
CA THR A 85 -6.02 -4.35 6.86
C THR A 85 -4.60 -3.79 6.81
N ARG A 86 -4.43 -2.55 6.34
CA ARG A 86 -3.15 -1.85 6.37
C ARG A 86 -2.66 -1.66 7.81
N ARG A 87 -3.50 -1.08 8.69
CA ARG A 87 -3.15 -0.83 10.09
C ARG A 87 -2.79 -2.10 10.85
N ALA A 88 -3.58 -3.15 10.73
CA ALA A 88 -3.28 -4.44 11.35
C ALA A 88 -2.01 -5.09 10.78
N GLY A 89 -1.74 -4.92 9.49
CA GLY A 89 -0.49 -5.34 8.85
C GLY A 89 0.72 -4.58 9.38
N LEU A 90 0.61 -3.26 9.53
CA LEU A 90 1.66 -2.41 10.09
C LEU A 90 1.92 -2.72 11.56
N ALA A 91 0.89 -2.96 12.36
CA ALA A 91 1.03 -3.39 13.75
C ALA A 91 1.92 -4.64 13.86
N ARG A 92 1.67 -5.66 13.01
CA ARG A 92 2.49 -6.88 12.96
C ARG A 92 3.90 -6.62 12.45
N MET A 93 4.04 -5.78 11.41
CA MET A 93 5.35 -5.40 10.88
C MET A 93 6.20 -4.66 11.92
N PHE A 94 5.62 -3.74 12.70
CA PHE A 94 6.33 -3.01 13.74
C PHE A 94 6.78 -3.90 14.91
N ARG A 95 6.06 -4.98 15.18
CA ARG A 95 6.52 -6.00 16.14
C ARG A 95 7.76 -6.74 15.62
N TYR A 96 7.81 -7.01 14.31
CA TYR A 96 8.92 -7.70 13.67
C TYR A 96 10.11 -6.77 13.36
N LEU A 97 9.83 -5.53 12.97
CA LEU A 97 10.79 -4.48 12.62
C LEU A 97 10.58 -3.26 13.53
N PRO A 98 11.00 -3.31 14.81
CA PRO A 98 10.69 -2.26 15.79
C PRO A 98 11.33 -0.92 15.46
N ALA A 99 12.48 -0.90 14.78
CA ALA A 99 13.13 0.33 14.30
C ALA A 99 12.24 1.11 13.33
N THR A 100 11.59 0.43 12.36
CA THR A 100 10.61 1.04 11.45
C THR A 100 9.45 1.67 12.21
N GLY A 101 8.91 0.95 13.22
CA GLY A 101 7.86 1.47 14.07
C GLY A 101 8.31 2.70 14.90
N GLY A 102 9.57 2.72 15.34
CA GLY A 102 10.20 3.85 16.03
C GLY A 102 10.26 5.09 15.15
N ALA A 103 10.83 4.95 13.96
CA ALA A 103 10.98 6.03 13.00
C ALA A 103 9.62 6.58 12.51
N TYR A 104 8.60 5.72 12.36
CA TYR A 104 7.26 6.19 12.01
C TYR A 104 6.60 6.97 13.16
N ARG A 105 6.77 6.55 14.41
CA ARG A 105 6.32 7.32 15.59
C ARG A 105 7.03 8.67 15.73
N ALA A 106 8.28 8.77 15.30
CA ALA A 106 9.01 10.02 15.24
C ALA A 106 8.54 10.93 14.08
N GLY A 107 7.77 10.38 13.12
CA GLY A 107 7.32 11.09 11.92
C GLY A 107 8.38 11.18 10.82
N GLU A 108 9.44 10.37 10.93
CA GLU A 108 10.58 10.37 9.99
C GLU A 108 10.26 9.67 8.67
N ILE A 109 9.47 8.60 8.69
CA ILE A 109 9.13 7.81 7.49
C ILE A 109 7.81 8.30 6.90
N GLY A 110 7.73 8.41 5.57
CA GLY A 110 6.51 8.71 4.84
C GLY A 110 5.52 7.52 4.81
N ARG A 111 4.22 7.83 4.72
CA ARG A 111 3.15 6.82 4.69
C ARG A 111 3.27 5.87 3.49
N GLU A 112 3.62 6.41 2.33
CA GLU A 112 3.78 5.65 1.08
C GLU A 112 5.01 4.76 1.12
N GLN A 113 6.14 5.25 1.65
CA GLN A 113 7.35 4.47 1.86
C GLN A 113 7.07 3.32 2.83
N LEU A 114 6.36 3.60 3.93
CA LEU A 114 5.93 2.59 4.89
C LEU A 114 5.03 1.52 4.24
N SER A 115 4.12 1.93 3.35
CA SER A 115 3.26 1.02 2.59
C SER A 115 4.07 0.12 1.65
N THR A 116 5.14 0.64 1.08
CA THR A 116 6.09 -0.12 0.24
C THR A 116 6.80 -1.21 1.06
N LEU A 117 7.30 -0.86 2.24
CA LEU A 117 7.90 -1.83 3.18
C LEU A 117 6.88 -2.88 3.63
N LEU A 118 5.65 -2.48 3.96
CA LEU A 118 4.58 -3.40 4.34
C LEU A 118 4.26 -4.41 3.24
N ASN A 119 4.20 -3.98 1.98
CA ASN A 119 3.95 -4.87 0.85
C ASN A 119 5.08 -5.91 0.67
N THR A 120 6.30 -5.53 0.97
CA THR A 120 7.45 -6.43 0.98
C THR A 120 7.39 -7.42 2.15
N TYR A 121 7.10 -6.93 3.36
CA TYR A 121 6.97 -7.71 4.59
C TYR A 121 5.84 -8.76 4.52
N ARG A 122 4.75 -8.50 3.80
CA ARG A 122 3.64 -9.44 3.63
C ARG A 122 4.06 -10.76 2.98
N ILE A 123 5.16 -10.76 2.24
CA ILE A 123 5.73 -11.95 1.62
C ILE A 123 6.69 -12.59 2.61
N GLU A 124 6.28 -13.70 3.22
CA GLU A 124 6.96 -14.33 4.35
C GLU A 124 8.43 -14.63 4.10
N ARG A 125 8.77 -15.21 2.94
CA ARG A 125 10.14 -15.55 2.56
C ARG A 125 11.09 -14.35 2.45
N ARG A 126 10.57 -13.10 2.40
CA ARG A 126 11.37 -11.87 2.31
C ARG A 126 11.64 -11.22 3.66
N ARG A 127 11.00 -11.69 4.73
CA ARG A 127 11.06 -11.00 6.03
C ARG A 127 12.45 -10.97 6.63
N ILE A 128 13.20 -12.09 6.51
CA ILE A 128 14.56 -12.20 7.05
C ILE A 128 15.48 -11.23 6.31
N GLN A 129 15.53 -11.30 4.97
CA GLN A 129 16.36 -10.41 4.16
C GLN A 129 15.94 -8.94 4.32
N LEU A 130 14.65 -8.66 4.49
CA LEU A 130 14.16 -7.31 4.77
C LEU A 130 14.68 -6.79 6.12
N ALA A 131 14.71 -7.63 7.15
CA ALA A 131 15.23 -7.26 8.45
C ALA A 131 16.75 -6.99 8.41
N GLU A 132 17.51 -7.83 7.69
CA GLU A 132 18.94 -7.68 7.50
C GLU A 132 19.35 -6.44 6.69
N SER A 133 18.50 -6.02 5.74
CA SER A 133 18.74 -4.85 4.87
C SER A 133 18.06 -3.58 5.36
N LEU A 134 17.42 -3.63 6.55
CA LEU A 134 16.54 -2.55 7.00
C LEU A 134 17.28 -1.22 7.15
N ASP A 135 18.46 -1.22 7.75
CA ASP A 135 19.23 0.01 8.00
C ASP A 135 19.59 0.74 6.70
N MET A 136 20.02 -0.02 5.68
CA MET A 136 20.30 0.51 4.34
C MET A 136 19.02 1.11 3.70
N LEU A 137 17.91 0.39 3.75
CA LEU A 137 16.65 0.86 3.17
C LEU A 137 16.09 2.09 3.91
N MET A 138 16.32 2.18 5.22
CA MET A 138 15.91 3.34 6.02
C MET A 138 16.77 4.57 5.76
N GLU A 139 18.05 4.39 5.41
CA GLU A 139 18.91 5.50 4.99
C GLU A 139 18.48 6.06 3.62
N ASP A 140 18.18 5.18 2.67
CA ASP A 140 17.65 5.54 1.35
C ASP A 140 16.28 6.25 1.45
N GLU A 141 15.42 5.80 2.37
CA GLU A 141 14.11 6.39 2.60
C GLU A 141 14.18 7.88 2.95
N ARG A 142 15.11 8.27 3.84
CA ARG A 142 15.29 9.66 4.29
C ARG A 142 15.71 10.62 3.17
N ARG A 143 16.29 10.12 2.08
CA ARG A 143 16.86 10.91 0.98
C ARG A 143 15.99 10.92 -0.26
N LEU A 144 15.08 9.97 -0.39
CA LEU A 144 14.34 9.70 -1.62
C LEU A 144 12.87 10.08 -1.50
N THR A 145 12.28 10.48 -2.61
CA THR A 145 10.82 10.57 -2.73
C THR A 145 10.19 9.18 -2.64
N ALA A 146 8.89 9.11 -2.30
CA ALA A 146 8.17 7.84 -2.21
C ALA A 146 8.29 6.98 -3.49
N SER A 147 8.24 7.61 -4.67
CA SER A 147 8.37 6.92 -5.97
C SER A 147 9.79 6.37 -6.19
N GLN A 148 10.81 7.15 -5.84
CA GLN A 148 12.21 6.72 -5.94
C GLN A 148 12.47 5.57 -4.96
N PHE A 149 12.03 5.69 -3.72
CA PHE A 149 12.13 4.63 -2.72
C PHE A 149 11.44 3.34 -3.16
N ALA A 150 10.23 3.44 -3.72
CA ALA A 150 9.53 2.28 -4.26
C ALA A 150 10.32 1.56 -5.37
N ASN A 151 11.07 2.30 -6.21
CA ASN A 151 11.95 1.73 -7.22
C ASN A 151 13.18 1.04 -6.59
N VAL A 152 13.78 1.64 -5.56
CA VAL A 152 14.89 1.01 -4.80
C VAL A 152 14.42 -0.30 -4.18
N VAL A 153 13.31 -0.31 -3.46
CA VAL A 153 12.75 -1.53 -2.84
C VAL A 153 12.38 -2.58 -3.90
N LYS A 154 11.88 -2.17 -5.05
CA LYS A 154 11.59 -3.07 -6.17
C LYS A 154 12.86 -3.71 -6.74
N HIS A 155 13.94 -2.94 -6.86
CA HIS A 155 15.24 -3.45 -7.31
C HIS A 155 15.83 -4.40 -6.27
N TRP A 156 15.89 -3.97 -5.00
CA TRP A 156 16.29 -4.80 -3.87
C TRP A 156 15.53 -6.13 -3.83
N THR A 157 14.20 -6.09 -4.00
CA THR A 157 13.36 -7.31 -4.01
C THR A 157 13.78 -8.30 -5.09
N ARG A 158 14.23 -7.84 -6.25
CA ARG A 158 14.69 -8.71 -7.35
C ARG A 158 16.01 -9.43 -7.00
N LEU A 159 16.86 -8.76 -6.23
CA LEU A 159 18.14 -9.32 -5.80
C LEU A 159 17.96 -10.26 -4.60
N ALA A 160 17.20 -9.83 -3.60
CA ALA A 160 16.97 -10.58 -2.37
C ALA A 160 16.06 -11.80 -2.55
N ASP A 161 15.16 -11.80 -3.54
CA ASP A 161 14.19 -12.86 -3.81
C ASP A 161 14.29 -13.34 -5.27
N ALA A 162 15.48 -13.78 -5.68
CA ALA A 162 15.76 -14.25 -7.05
C ALA A 162 14.85 -15.42 -7.45
N ASP A 163 14.58 -16.36 -6.54
CA ASP A 163 13.70 -17.51 -6.80
C ASP A 163 12.25 -17.07 -6.95
N GLY A 164 11.77 -16.16 -6.14
CA GLY A 164 10.43 -15.58 -6.30
C GLY A 164 10.29 -14.76 -7.59
N ALA A 165 11.35 -14.14 -8.05
CA ALA A 165 11.36 -13.45 -9.34
C ALA A 165 11.24 -14.44 -10.50
N ARG A 166 11.95 -15.57 -10.46
CA ARG A 166 11.85 -16.67 -11.45
C ARG A 166 10.46 -17.29 -11.45
N GLN A 167 9.93 -17.64 -10.27
CA GLN A 167 8.61 -18.23 -10.13
C GLN A 167 7.50 -17.30 -10.67
N LYS A 168 7.61 -15.99 -10.37
CA LYS A 168 6.68 -14.99 -10.93
C LYS A 168 6.80 -14.87 -12.45
N HIS A 169 7.99 -15.06 -13.00
CA HIS A 169 8.20 -15.04 -14.45
C HIS A 169 7.58 -16.27 -15.11
N GLN A 170 7.78 -17.47 -14.56
CA GLN A 170 7.17 -18.73 -15.02
C GLN A 170 5.64 -18.65 -14.95
N THR A 171 5.07 -18.30 -13.80
CA THR A 171 3.63 -18.13 -13.62
C THR A 171 3.06 -17.07 -14.58
N SER A 172 3.82 -16.00 -14.87
CA SER A 172 3.40 -14.98 -15.85
C SER A 172 3.42 -15.49 -17.29
N HIS A 173 4.25 -16.49 -17.62
CA HIS A 173 4.23 -17.18 -18.91
C HIS A 173 3.07 -18.17 -19.02
N GLU A 174 2.78 -18.90 -17.97
CA GLU A 174 1.69 -19.87 -17.90
C GLU A 174 0.30 -19.23 -18.01
N PHE A 175 0.15 -17.97 -17.54
CA PHE A 175 -1.11 -17.21 -17.63
C PHE A 175 -1.21 -16.31 -18.87
N ARG A 176 -0.40 -16.54 -19.90
CA ARG A 176 -0.61 -15.93 -21.22
C ARG A 176 -1.57 -16.81 -22.00
N ASP A 177 -2.82 -16.37 -22.09
CA ASP A 177 -3.86 -17.03 -22.84
C ASP A 177 -4.33 -16.12 -23.98
N LEU A 178 -4.31 -16.63 -25.17
CA LEU A 178 -4.86 -15.98 -26.37
C LEU A 178 -6.04 -16.80 -26.85
N ARG A 179 -7.22 -16.23 -26.76
CA ARG A 179 -8.44 -16.86 -27.24
C ARG A 179 -9.00 -16.10 -28.42
N ILE A 180 -9.33 -16.82 -29.48
CA ILE A 180 -9.97 -16.30 -30.67
C ILE A 180 -11.36 -16.91 -30.72
N PHE A 181 -12.40 -16.05 -30.76
CA PHE A 181 -13.78 -16.46 -30.87
C PHE A 181 -14.32 -15.96 -32.21
N GLU A 182 -14.98 -16.81 -32.95
CA GLU A 182 -15.78 -16.40 -34.14
C GLU A 182 -17.11 -15.84 -33.65
N ASN A 183 -17.48 -14.66 -34.12
CA ASN A 183 -18.74 -13.99 -33.80
C ASN A 183 -19.84 -14.45 -34.77
N PHE A 184 -21.09 -14.31 -34.37
CA PHE A 184 -22.26 -14.63 -35.20
C PHE A 184 -22.36 -13.82 -36.50
N ASP A 185 -21.67 -12.68 -36.58
CA ASP A 185 -21.58 -11.80 -37.74
C ASP A 185 -20.42 -12.17 -38.70
N GLY A 186 -19.75 -13.30 -38.45
CA GLY A 186 -18.59 -13.73 -39.23
C GLY A 186 -17.30 -12.96 -38.95
N GLY A 187 -17.29 -12.08 -37.93
CA GLY A 187 -16.09 -11.45 -37.41
C GLY A 187 -15.39 -12.30 -36.38
N PHE A 188 -14.23 -11.85 -35.94
CA PHE A 188 -13.45 -12.53 -34.89
C PHE A 188 -13.20 -11.59 -33.69
N THR A 189 -13.38 -12.11 -32.49
CA THR A 189 -12.97 -11.46 -31.26
C THR A 189 -11.68 -12.12 -30.73
N VAL A 190 -10.63 -11.32 -30.61
CA VAL A 190 -9.36 -11.77 -30.04
C VAL A 190 -9.27 -11.25 -28.61
N ALA A 191 -9.28 -12.15 -27.64
CA ALA A 191 -9.10 -11.84 -26.23
C ALA A 191 -7.71 -12.30 -25.77
N ALA A 192 -6.84 -11.35 -25.37
CA ALA A 192 -5.55 -11.63 -24.79
C ALA A 192 -5.61 -11.44 -23.28
N ALA A 193 -5.37 -12.50 -22.51
CA ALA A 193 -5.23 -12.47 -21.08
C ALA A 193 -3.74 -12.47 -20.69
N ILE A 194 -3.34 -11.47 -19.89
CA ILE A 194 -2.02 -11.42 -19.27
C ILE A 194 -2.23 -11.26 -17.76
N LYS A 195 -1.75 -12.19 -16.96
CA LYS A 195 -1.90 -12.25 -15.49
C LYS A 195 -3.36 -12.36 -15.01
N GLY A 196 -4.19 -13.16 -15.69
CA GLY A 196 -5.58 -13.35 -15.27
C GLY A 196 -6.50 -12.15 -15.47
N HIS A 197 -6.04 -11.09 -16.13
CA HIS A 197 -6.85 -9.95 -16.51
C HIS A 197 -6.91 -9.85 -18.02
N ILE A 198 -8.13 -9.76 -18.58
CA ILE A 198 -8.32 -9.45 -19.99
C ILE A 198 -7.86 -8.01 -20.22
N ARG A 199 -6.72 -7.83 -20.90
CA ARG A 199 -6.14 -6.49 -21.14
C ARG A 199 -6.51 -5.88 -22.48
N ARG A 200 -6.95 -6.68 -23.44
CA ARG A 200 -7.36 -6.18 -24.75
C ARG A 200 -8.35 -7.13 -25.39
N VAL A 201 -9.49 -6.61 -25.78
CA VAL A 201 -10.45 -7.25 -26.66
C VAL A 201 -10.42 -6.45 -27.97
N VAL A 202 -10.09 -7.10 -29.08
CA VAL A 202 -10.07 -6.49 -30.39
C VAL A 202 -11.15 -7.19 -31.24
N HIS A 203 -12.12 -6.43 -31.69
CA HIS A 203 -13.09 -6.90 -32.64
C HIS A 203 -12.56 -6.67 -34.05
N ILE A 204 -12.41 -7.72 -34.82
CA ILE A 204 -11.99 -7.66 -36.21
C ILE A 204 -13.22 -8.00 -37.07
N GLN A 205 -13.77 -6.99 -37.76
CA GLN A 205 -14.82 -7.21 -38.77
C GLN A 205 -14.15 -7.59 -40.06
N ARG A 206 -14.74 -8.55 -40.80
CA ARG A 206 -14.33 -8.80 -42.19
C ARG A 206 -14.69 -7.58 -43.03
N PRO A 207 -13.76 -7.06 -43.84
CA PRO A 207 -14.16 -6.08 -44.84
C PRO A 207 -15.15 -6.74 -45.81
N ASN A 208 -16.28 -6.09 -45.99
CA ASN A 208 -17.31 -6.55 -46.93
C ASN A 208 -16.68 -6.82 -48.31
N GLY A 209 -16.66 -8.05 -48.76
CA GLY A 209 -16.46 -8.39 -50.16
C GLY A 209 -15.23 -9.21 -50.57
N THR A 210 -14.51 -9.90 -49.69
CA THR A 210 -13.44 -10.81 -50.15
C THR A 210 -13.83 -12.26 -49.91
N GLN A 211 -14.32 -12.94 -50.95
CA GLN A 211 -14.40 -14.41 -50.97
C GLN A 211 -12.96 -14.96 -51.01
N ILE A 212 -12.57 -15.63 -49.96
CA ILE A 212 -11.36 -16.45 -49.99
C ILE A 212 -11.76 -17.78 -50.65
N GLN A 213 -11.37 -17.99 -51.91
CA GLN A 213 -11.43 -19.31 -52.51
C GLN A 213 -10.46 -20.23 -51.77
N PRO A 214 -10.89 -21.46 -51.39
CA PRO A 214 -9.99 -22.45 -50.85
C PRO A 214 -9.00 -22.84 -51.96
N ALA A 215 -7.70 -22.81 -51.60
CA ALA A 215 -6.66 -23.33 -52.46
C ALA A 215 -6.84 -24.86 -52.60
N ALA A 216 -6.80 -25.35 -53.84
CA ALA A 216 -6.91 -26.74 -54.21
C ALA A 216 -5.68 -27.54 -53.74
#